data_526804151e08a8d26250d538a326cae5
#
_entry.id   526804151e08a8d26250d538a326cae5
#
_cell.length_a   1.000
_cell.length_b   1.000
_cell.length_c   1.000
_cell.angle_alpha   90.00
_cell.angle_beta   90.00
_cell.angle_gamma   90.00
#
_symmetry.space_group_name_H-M   'P 1'
#
loop_
_entity.id
_entity.type
_entity.pdbx_description
1 polymer ?
#
loop_
_entity_poly.entity_id
_entity_poly.type
_entity_poly.pdbx_seq_one_letter_code
_entity_poly.pdbx_strand_id
1 'polypeptide(L)'
;ISNAKGDFIARQDADDISFPERFKSQVEYLSKKNLDACTTKAVGKQSQKVLHNKTSFIPTKVVFKYKNPFIHGTLMIKTGVIKKIGMYNEIFKFSQDYKLFYDLMSNGYKVEILNECLYELNEKENISSLFKLEQEEYANKVKYDIKLKNIYFKNK
;
A
#
# COMPACT_ATOMS: atom_id res chain seq x y z
N ILE A 1 -6.16 -10.25 10.89
CA ILE A 1 -6.44 -10.79 9.54
C ILE A 1 -7.04 -12.19 9.65
N SER A 2 -6.46 -13.08 10.44
CA SER A 2 -6.91 -14.48 10.56
C SER A 2 -8.40 -14.59 10.91
N ASN A 3 -8.88 -13.76 11.81
CA ASN A 3 -10.28 -13.74 12.28
C ASN A 3 -11.25 -12.95 11.38
N ALA A 4 -10.75 -12.33 10.30
CA ALA A 4 -11.60 -11.54 9.42
C ALA A 4 -12.59 -12.45 8.65
N LYS A 5 -13.90 -12.10 8.72
CA LYS A 5 -15.01 -12.82 8.07
C LYS A 5 -15.57 -12.09 6.85
N GLY A 6 -15.32 -10.78 6.72
CA GLY A 6 -15.79 -9.97 5.59
C GLY A 6 -15.04 -10.27 4.30
N ASP A 7 -15.61 -9.86 3.17
CA ASP A 7 -15.03 -10.03 1.83
C ASP A 7 -13.77 -9.18 1.64
N PHE A 8 -13.70 -8.06 2.32
CA PHE A 8 -12.57 -7.13 2.29
C PHE A 8 -12.01 -6.87 3.67
N ILE A 9 -10.73 -6.60 3.72
CA ILE A 9 -10.02 -6.04 4.87
C ILE A 9 -9.64 -4.61 4.51
N ALA A 10 -10.10 -3.65 5.31
CA ALA A 10 -9.68 -2.25 5.22
C ALA A 10 -8.77 -1.93 6.40
N ARG A 11 -7.59 -1.40 6.12
CA ARG A 11 -6.68 -0.92 7.15
C ARG A 11 -7.08 0.48 7.62
N GLN A 12 -6.88 0.72 8.90
CA GLN A 12 -7.03 2.02 9.54
C GLN A 12 -5.96 2.16 10.62
N ASP A 13 -5.19 3.22 10.60
CA ASP A 13 -4.28 3.56 11.69
C ASP A 13 -5.04 4.36 12.77
N ALA A 14 -4.69 4.14 14.03
CA ALA A 14 -5.50 4.62 15.17
C ALA A 14 -5.53 6.15 15.31
N ASP A 15 -4.53 6.83 14.78
CA ASP A 15 -4.33 8.28 14.86
C ASP A 15 -4.70 9.03 13.56
N ASP A 16 -5.19 8.26 12.56
CA ASP A 16 -5.61 8.78 11.27
C ASP A 16 -7.15 8.87 11.16
N ILE A 17 -7.66 9.57 10.14
CA ILE A 17 -9.10 9.72 9.90
C ILE A 17 -9.46 9.24 8.51
N SER A 18 -10.40 8.29 8.43
CA SER A 18 -11.09 7.93 7.17
C SER A 18 -12.23 8.88 6.90
N PHE A 19 -12.33 9.41 5.68
CA PHE A 19 -13.51 10.16 5.27
C PHE A 19 -14.71 9.24 5.03
N PRO A 20 -15.93 9.70 5.21
CA PRO A 20 -17.15 8.87 5.22
C PRO A 20 -17.29 7.98 3.96
N GLU A 21 -16.94 8.49 2.78
CA GLU A 21 -17.09 7.81 1.50
C GLU A 21 -15.99 6.79 1.20
N ARG A 22 -14.93 6.72 2.03
CA ARG A 22 -13.74 5.92 1.74
C ARG A 22 -14.08 4.47 1.37
N PHE A 23 -14.82 3.79 2.23
CA PHE A 23 -15.08 2.36 2.02
C PHE A 23 -15.97 2.12 0.81
N LYS A 24 -16.99 2.95 0.61
CA LYS A 24 -17.86 2.86 -0.57
C LYS A 24 -17.07 3.04 -1.86
N SER A 25 -16.33 4.14 -1.98
CA SER A 25 -15.52 4.44 -3.18
C SER A 25 -14.49 3.33 -3.46
N GLN A 26 -13.83 2.79 -2.43
CA GLN A 26 -12.86 1.72 -2.62
C GLN A 26 -13.50 0.41 -3.09
N VAL A 27 -14.65 0.00 -2.53
CA VAL A 27 -15.38 -1.20 -2.97
C VAL A 27 -15.85 -1.07 -4.41
N GLU A 28 -16.44 0.07 -4.77
CA GLU A 28 -16.86 0.36 -6.15
C GLU A 28 -15.67 0.33 -7.13
N TYR A 29 -14.54 0.93 -6.74
CA TYR A 29 -13.33 0.95 -7.56
C TYR A 29 -12.74 -0.45 -7.76
N LEU A 30 -12.64 -1.24 -6.70
CA LEU A 30 -12.16 -2.63 -6.76
C LEU A 30 -13.02 -3.47 -7.71
N SER A 31 -14.35 -3.34 -7.62
CA SER A 31 -15.30 -4.06 -8.47
C SER A 31 -15.21 -3.60 -9.93
N LYS A 32 -15.29 -2.29 -10.19
CA LYS A 32 -15.27 -1.70 -11.53
C LYS A 32 -14.01 -2.04 -12.31
N LYS A 33 -12.85 -2.06 -11.65
CA LYS A 33 -11.54 -2.30 -12.26
C LYS A 33 -11.10 -3.78 -12.17
N ASN A 34 -11.88 -4.62 -11.52
CA ASN A 34 -11.52 -6.02 -11.22
C ASN A 34 -10.13 -6.11 -10.57
N LEU A 35 -9.95 -5.35 -9.48
CA LEU A 35 -8.71 -5.30 -8.70
C LEU A 35 -8.77 -6.26 -7.50
N ASP A 36 -7.60 -6.57 -6.96
CA ASP A 36 -7.45 -7.40 -5.77
C ASP A 36 -7.20 -6.56 -4.51
N ALA A 37 -6.58 -5.41 -4.67
CA ALA A 37 -6.38 -4.42 -3.63
C ALA A 37 -6.34 -3.00 -4.21
N CYS A 38 -6.66 -2.01 -3.40
CA CYS A 38 -6.44 -0.61 -3.71
C CYS A 38 -6.04 0.19 -2.47
N THR A 39 -5.38 1.31 -2.70
CA THR A 39 -5.18 2.39 -1.73
C THR A 39 -5.80 3.67 -2.25
N THR A 40 -5.88 4.71 -1.43
CA THR A 40 -6.32 6.04 -1.84
C THR A 40 -5.22 7.07 -1.66
N LYS A 41 -5.44 8.29 -2.14
CA LYS A 41 -4.67 9.45 -1.69
C LYS A 41 -5.06 9.83 -0.27
N ALA A 42 -4.18 10.55 0.39
CA ALA A 42 -4.42 11.13 1.71
C ALA A 42 -3.97 12.59 1.74
N VAL A 43 -4.57 13.37 2.62
CA VAL A 43 -4.09 14.69 3.01
C VAL A 43 -3.35 14.58 4.33
N GLY A 44 -2.23 15.26 4.46
CA GLY A 44 -1.52 15.37 5.74
C GLY A 44 -2.27 16.31 6.68
N LYS A 45 -2.54 15.87 7.91
CA LYS A 45 -3.25 16.65 8.91
C LYS A 45 -2.56 17.97 9.25
N GLN A 46 -1.25 17.94 9.36
CA GLN A 46 -0.46 19.14 9.71
C GLN A 46 -0.08 19.96 8.46
N SER A 47 0.32 19.30 7.39
CA SER A 47 0.76 19.99 6.17
C SER A 47 -0.38 20.49 5.30
N GLN A 48 -1.60 19.94 5.46
CA GLN A 48 -2.75 20.18 4.60
C GLN A 48 -2.46 19.96 3.09
N LYS A 49 -1.45 19.13 2.80
CA LYS A 49 -1.03 18.80 1.43
C LYS A 49 -1.42 17.38 1.07
N VAL A 50 -1.82 17.21 -0.19
CA VAL A 50 -2.06 15.85 -0.72
C VAL A 50 -0.72 15.11 -0.81
N LEU A 51 -0.64 14.00 -0.11
CA LEU A 51 0.56 13.18 -0.01
C LEU A 51 0.76 12.36 -1.30
N HIS A 52 2.03 12.08 -1.62
CA HIS A 52 2.44 11.29 -2.79
C HIS A 52 2.01 11.87 -4.15
N ASN A 53 1.61 13.14 -4.21
CA ASN A 53 1.10 13.76 -5.44
C ASN A 53 2.19 13.91 -6.53
N LYS A 54 3.45 14.07 -6.14
CA LYS A 54 4.58 14.31 -7.07
C LYS A 54 4.85 13.15 -8.04
N THR A 55 4.37 11.96 -7.76
CA THR A 55 4.57 10.76 -8.60
C THR A 55 3.31 10.31 -9.33
N SER A 56 2.21 11.07 -9.25
CA SER A 56 0.93 10.69 -9.83
C SER A 56 0.93 10.61 -11.37
N PHE A 57 1.90 11.25 -12.02
CA PHE A 57 2.08 11.19 -13.49
C PHE A 57 2.96 10.03 -13.96
N ILE A 58 3.59 9.31 -13.03
CA ILE A 58 4.48 8.18 -13.35
C ILE A 58 3.73 6.88 -13.07
N PRO A 59 3.76 5.89 -13.98
CA PRO A 59 3.12 4.61 -13.73
C PRO A 59 3.56 4.02 -12.39
N THR A 60 2.60 3.59 -11.58
CA THR A 60 2.83 3.07 -10.22
C THR A 60 3.90 1.98 -10.18
N LYS A 61 3.91 1.07 -11.19
CA LYS A 61 4.93 0.01 -11.32
C LYS A 61 6.35 0.55 -11.46
N VAL A 62 6.53 1.72 -12.08
CA VAL A 62 7.84 2.36 -12.23
C VAL A 62 8.29 2.95 -10.90
N VAL A 63 7.41 3.72 -10.25
CA VAL A 63 7.69 4.30 -8.93
C VAL A 63 8.01 3.23 -7.91
N PHE A 64 7.27 2.11 -7.94
CA PHE A 64 7.41 1.00 -7.00
C PHE A 64 8.81 0.36 -7.01
N LYS A 65 9.54 0.45 -8.11
CA LYS A 65 10.95 -0.04 -8.17
C LYS A 65 11.90 0.73 -7.25
N TYR A 66 11.57 1.95 -6.92
CA TYR A 66 12.43 2.86 -6.17
C TYR A 66 11.91 3.17 -4.77
N LYS A 67 10.59 3.18 -4.61
CA LYS A 67 9.93 3.45 -3.32
C LYS A 67 8.50 2.92 -3.33
N ASN A 68 7.94 2.70 -2.15
CA ASN A 68 6.52 2.38 -2.01
C ASN A 68 5.66 3.63 -2.34
N PRO A 69 4.81 3.60 -3.39
CA PRO A 69 3.90 4.70 -3.70
C PRO A 69 2.57 4.61 -2.95
N PHE A 70 2.28 3.48 -2.30
CA PHE A 70 1.01 3.21 -1.65
C PHE A 70 0.98 3.76 -0.23
N ILE A 71 -0.11 4.41 0.17
CA ILE A 71 -0.33 4.84 1.55
C ILE A 71 -0.97 3.69 2.31
N HIS A 72 -0.22 3.06 3.19
CA HIS A 72 -0.58 1.81 3.84
C HIS A 72 -1.86 1.91 4.69
N GLY A 73 -2.05 3.01 5.43
CA GLY A 73 -3.27 3.27 6.23
C GLY A 73 -4.56 3.26 5.41
N THR A 74 -4.46 3.46 4.09
CA THR A 74 -5.62 3.48 3.18
C THR A 74 -5.89 2.15 2.48
N LEU A 75 -5.12 1.09 2.75
CA LEU A 75 -5.26 -0.19 2.08
C LEU A 75 -6.66 -0.78 2.25
N MET A 76 -7.27 -1.20 1.14
CA MET A 76 -8.39 -2.14 1.09
C MET A 76 -8.03 -3.30 0.17
N ILE A 77 -8.24 -4.53 0.64
CA ILE A 77 -7.81 -5.76 -0.03
C ILE A 77 -8.85 -6.87 0.15
N LYS A 78 -9.04 -7.71 -0.88
CA LYS A 78 -9.84 -8.94 -0.76
C LYS A 78 -9.28 -9.84 0.32
N THR A 79 -10.11 -10.28 1.27
CA THR A 79 -9.70 -11.14 2.39
C THR A 79 -9.04 -12.43 1.93
N GLY A 80 -9.59 -13.05 0.87
CA GLY A 80 -9.00 -14.26 0.30
C GLY A 80 -7.60 -14.06 -0.28
N VAL A 81 -7.33 -12.88 -0.82
CA VAL A 81 -6.03 -12.56 -1.44
C VAL A 81 -4.95 -12.39 -0.37
N ILE A 82 -5.21 -11.59 0.66
CA ILE A 82 -4.21 -11.35 1.72
C ILE A 82 -3.90 -12.64 2.50
N LYS A 83 -4.90 -13.51 2.70
CA LYS A 83 -4.70 -14.83 3.31
C LYS A 83 -3.85 -15.75 2.42
N LYS A 84 -4.08 -15.76 1.10
CA LYS A 84 -3.33 -16.59 0.14
C LYS A 84 -1.85 -16.22 0.02
N ILE A 85 -1.49 -14.94 0.16
CA ILE A 85 -0.08 -14.51 0.12
C ILE A 85 0.65 -14.71 1.45
N GLY A 86 -0.02 -15.26 2.47
CA GLY A 86 0.57 -15.50 3.79
C GLY A 86 0.52 -14.29 4.72
N MET A 87 -0.34 -13.30 4.43
CA MET A 87 -0.51 -12.08 5.24
C MET A 87 0.75 -11.19 5.25
N TYR A 88 1.09 -10.58 6.38
CA TYR A 88 2.34 -9.82 6.53
C TYR A 88 3.50 -10.75 6.82
N ASN A 89 4.64 -10.49 6.18
CA ASN A 89 5.86 -11.24 6.46
C ASN A 89 6.49 -10.75 7.77
N GLU A 90 6.43 -11.57 8.82
CA GLU A 90 6.89 -11.24 10.18
C GLU A 90 8.40 -11.03 10.30
N ILE A 91 9.19 -11.51 9.31
CA ILE A 91 10.63 -11.26 9.24
C ILE A 91 10.91 -9.77 8.95
N PHE A 92 9.98 -9.11 8.26
CA PHE A 92 10.08 -7.68 7.95
C PHE A 92 9.55 -6.85 9.10
N LYS A 93 10.41 -6.52 10.08
CA LYS A 93 10.06 -5.65 11.22
C LYS A 93 9.81 -4.21 10.81
N PHE A 94 10.44 -3.76 9.71
CA PHE A 94 10.26 -2.46 9.10
C PHE A 94 9.91 -2.61 7.61
N SER A 95 9.35 -1.58 6.99
CA SER A 95 8.90 -1.59 5.58
C SER A 95 7.98 -2.79 5.25
N GLN A 96 7.19 -3.23 6.22
CA GLN A 96 6.22 -4.34 6.07
C GLN A 96 5.21 -4.08 4.96
N ASP A 97 4.80 -2.82 4.83
CA ASP A 97 3.92 -2.34 3.77
C ASP A 97 4.54 -2.52 2.39
N TYR A 98 5.80 -2.12 2.22
CA TYR A 98 6.50 -2.27 0.95
C TYR A 98 6.65 -3.75 0.58
N LYS A 99 6.95 -4.60 1.56
CA LYS A 99 7.03 -6.06 1.36
C LYS A 99 5.67 -6.64 0.98
N LEU A 100 4.58 -6.25 1.66
CA LEU A 100 3.22 -6.69 1.34
C LEU A 100 2.83 -6.36 -0.10
N PHE A 101 3.03 -5.11 -0.53
CA PHE A 101 2.73 -4.71 -1.91
C PHE A 101 3.61 -5.42 -2.93
N TYR A 102 4.88 -5.66 -2.58
CA TYR A 102 5.76 -6.48 -3.41
C TYR A 102 5.23 -7.92 -3.57
N ASP A 103 4.82 -8.56 -2.47
CA ASP A 103 4.29 -9.92 -2.52
C ASP A 103 3.00 -9.98 -3.35
N LEU A 104 2.09 -9.03 -3.19
CA LEU A 104 0.90 -8.92 -4.02
C LEU A 104 1.25 -8.83 -5.51
N MET A 105 2.07 -7.83 -5.88
CA MET A 105 2.38 -7.58 -7.28
C MET A 105 3.22 -8.70 -7.91
N SER A 106 4.13 -9.33 -7.14
CA SER A 106 4.97 -10.44 -7.62
C SER A 106 4.21 -11.75 -7.81
N ASN A 107 3.08 -11.91 -7.13
CA ASN A 107 2.15 -13.03 -7.32
C ASN A 107 1.06 -12.72 -8.36
N GLY A 108 1.17 -11.60 -9.09
CA GLY A 108 0.27 -11.26 -10.19
C GLY A 108 -1.04 -10.60 -9.77
N TYR A 109 -1.21 -10.25 -8.50
CA TYR A 109 -2.38 -9.52 -8.03
C TYR A 109 -2.38 -8.07 -8.49
N LYS A 110 -3.57 -7.56 -8.80
CA LYS A 110 -3.77 -6.21 -9.31
C LYS A 110 -3.97 -5.23 -8.16
N VAL A 111 -3.02 -4.30 -8.02
CA VAL A 111 -3.05 -3.26 -7.00
C VAL A 111 -2.98 -1.89 -7.68
N GLU A 112 -3.94 -1.01 -7.38
CA GLU A 112 -3.97 0.36 -7.91
C GLU A 112 -4.22 1.39 -6.81
N ILE A 113 -3.96 2.65 -7.13
CA ILE A 113 -4.28 3.80 -6.28
C ILE A 113 -5.54 4.45 -6.82
N LEU A 114 -6.60 4.48 -6.03
CA LEU A 114 -7.78 5.30 -6.31
C LEU A 114 -7.39 6.78 -6.18
N ASN A 115 -7.59 7.53 -7.27
CA ASN A 115 -7.18 8.93 -7.35
C ASN A 115 -8.14 9.88 -6.62
N GLU A 116 -8.54 9.52 -5.42
CA GLU A 116 -9.38 10.30 -4.53
C GLU A 116 -8.71 10.46 -3.17
N CYS A 117 -8.85 11.65 -2.57
CA CYS A 117 -8.31 11.95 -1.25
C CYS A 117 -9.38 11.59 -0.20
N LEU A 118 -9.30 10.38 0.35
CA LEU A 118 -10.33 9.81 1.23
C LEU A 118 -9.80 9.51 2.64
N TYR A 119 -8.66 10.11 3.00
CA TYR A 119 -7.98 9.83 4.24
C TYR A 119 -7.19 11.05 4.73
N GLU A 120 -7.23 11.32 6.01
CA GLU A 120 -6.35 12.29 6.68
C GLU A 120 -5.31 11.51 7.49
N LEU A 121 -4.04 11.73 7.17
CA LEU A 121 -2.91 11.07 7.79
C LEU A 121 -2.26 12.00 8.84
N ASN A 122 -2.09 11.50 10.04
CA ASN A 122 -1.34 12.19 11.09
C ASN A 122 0.16 12.14 10.78
N GLU A 123 0.79 13.30 10.58
CA GLU A 123 2.22 13.38 10.23
C GLU A 123 3.13 13.51 11.45
N LYS A 124 2.55 13.61 12.68
CA LYS A 124 3.33 13.70 13.92
C LYS A 124 3.82 12.33 14.35
N GLU A 125 5.05 12.27 14.85
CA GLU A 125 5.65 11.10 15.52
C GLU A 125 5.61 9.78 14.70
N ASN A 126 5.82 9.87 13.39
CA ASN A 126 5.87 8.70 12.54
C ASN A 126 7.04 7.77 12.90
N ILE A 127 6.75 6.49 13.14
CA ILE A 127 7.75 5.41 13.32
C ILE A 127 8.80 5.45 12.20
N SER A 128 8.38 5.81 10.99
CA SER A 128 9.26 5.93 9.83
C SER A 128 10.34 7.01 9.98
N SER A 129 10.11 8.05 10.77
CA SER A 129 11.11 9.08 11.06
C SER A 129 12.05 8.70 12.19
N LEU A 130 11.57 7.96 13.18
CA LEU A 130 12.36 7.49 14.32
C LEU A 130 13.36 6.39 13.94
N PHE A 131 12.97 5.49 13.03
CA PHE A 131 13.74 4.33 12.60
C PHE A 131 14.10 4.40 11.11
N LYS A 132 14.59 5.56 10.67
CA LYS A 132 14.83 5.83 9.24
C LYS A 132 15.84 4.86 8.60
N LEU A 133 16.92 4.53 9.31
CA LEU A 133 17.98 3.64 8.81
C LEU A 133 17.47 2.21 8.64
N GLU A 134 16.75 1.70 9.64
CA GLU A 134 16.16 0.37 9.62
C GLU A 134 15.08 0.27 8.52
N GLN A 135 14.25 1.30 8.39
CA GLN A 135 13.27 1.40 7.30
C GLN A 135 13.95 1.32 5.93
N GLU A 136 15.06 2.04 5.76
CA GLU A 136 15.80 2.06 4.50
C GLU A 136 16.48 0.71 4.21
N GLU A 137 17.05 0.07 5.22
CA GLU A 137 17.65 -1.27 5.09
C GLU A 137 16.62 -2.29 4.58
N TYR A 138 15.47 -2.37 5.23
CA TYR A 138 14.41 -3.30 4.83
C TYR A 138 13.79 -2.94 3.47
N ALA A 139 13.63 -1.65 3.18
CA ALA A 139 13.20 -1.20 1.85
C ALA A 139 14.20 -1.61 0.76
N ASN A 140 15.50 -1.56 1.04
CA ASN A 140 16.54 -1.99 0.09
C ASN A 140 16.51 -3.50 -0.15
N LYS A 141 16.16 -4.33 0.84
CA LYS A 141 15.92 -5.77 0.63
C LYS A 141 14.78 -5.99 -0.37
N VAL A 142 13.66 -5.26 -0.22
CA VAL A 142 12.54 -5.34 -1.20
C VAL A 142 12.98 -4.88 -2.59
N LYS A 143 13.72 -3.76 -2.70
CA LYS A 143 14.23 -3.26 -3.99
C LYS A 143 15.18 -4.26 -4.67
N TYR A 144 16.00 -4.95 -3.89
CA TYR A 144 16.87 -6.00 -4.41
C TYR A 144 16.06 -7.15 -5.00
N ASP A 145 15.05 -7.64 -4.29
CA ASP A 145 14.14 -8.66 -4.79
C ASP A 145 13.42 -8.21 -6.08
N ILE A 146 12.99 -6.95 -6.15
CA ILE A 146 12.39 -6.37 -7.35
C ILE A 146 13.38 -6.42 -8.53
N LYS A 147 14.65 -6.08 -8.31
CA LYS A 147 15.69 -6.14 -9.35
C LYS A 147 15.92 -7.57 -9.85
N LEU A 148 16.00 -8.53 -8.95
CA LEU A 148 16.17 -9.94 -9.31
C LEU A 148 14.98 -10.47 -10.13
N LYS A 149 13.75 -10.10 -9.76
CA LYS A 149 12.54 -10.53 -10.48
C LYS A 149 12.22 -9.69 -11.73
N ASN A 150 12.86 -8.55 -11.95
CA ASN A 150 12.65 -7.74 -13.16
C ASN A 150 12.99 -8.48 -14.47
N ILE A 151 13.74 -9.57 -14.40
CA ILE A 151 13.91 -10.50 -15.51
C ILE A 151 12.55 -11.11 -15.91
N TYR A 152 11.61 -11.27 -14.99
CA TYR A 152 10.30 -11.89 -15.20
C TYR A 152 9.15 -10.90 -15.48
N PHE A 153 9.28 -9.62 -15.13
CA PHE A 153 8.25 -8.61 -15.41
C PHE A 153 8.29 -8.04 -16.85
N LYS A 154 9.32 -8.39 -17.64
CA LYS A 154 9.45 -7.91 -19.03
C LYS A 154 8.67 -8.72 -20.08
N ASN A 155 8.12 -9.87 -19.72
CA ASN A 155 7.56 -10.83 -20.70
C ASN A 155 6.11 -11.23 -20.42
N LYS A 156 5.24 -10.29 -20.01
CA LYS A 156 3.79 -10.54 -20.07
C LYS A 156 3.04 -9.27 -20.39
#